data_07b2c6326440c11fd6f350dcf7f22b64
#
_entry.id   07b2c6326440c11fd6f350dcf7f22b64
#
_cell.length_a   1.000
_cell.length_b   1.000
_cell.length_c   1.000
_cell.angle_alpha   90.00
_cell.angle_beta   90.00
_cell.angle_gamma   90.00
#
_symmetry.space_group_name_H-M   'P 1'
#
loop_
_entity.id
_entity.type
_entity.pdbx_description
1 polymer ?
#
loop_
_entity_poly.entity_id
_entity_poly.type
_entity_poly.pdbx_seq_one_letter_code
_entity_poly.pdbx_strand_id
1 'polypeptide(L)'
;MNIIFQINGGIGKCILATAVTEVIKKKYPNSKLIVISGYPDVFLNNPHVDRAFNFGEHSYFYSDYIEDKEFKLLAHDPYLETNHINKTEHLIETWCKLFDLEYNGEQPNIYLTEREINFFSRKYTTDKPIMVIQTNGGVEQNLKYSWARDIPFHIVESVIEKFKYGYTIFHLKREDQPSFANTIPVTDTFRSVATLIAISNKRFFMDSFGQHVAGALKLESTVLWIVNSPKVFGYETNKNIVSNQFTKKPELKMSYLNKFNIMGEPLEFPYNDEFEMFDIENILNSLSNNEHPDTK
;
A
#
# COMPACT_ATOMS: atom_id res chain seq x y z
N MET A 1 -11.87 -29.31 2.73
CA MET A 1 -12.57 -28.06 3.11
C MET A 1 -12.13 -26.93 2.19
N ASN A 2 -13.05 -26.10 1.70
CA ASN A 2 -12.76 -24.85 1.00
C ASN A 2 -12.71 -23.69 2.00
N ILE A 3 -11.74 -22.79 1.86
CA ILE A 3 -11.73 -21.54 2.59
C ILE A 3 -11.90 -20.42 1.57
N ILE A 4 -12.94 -19.63 1.74
CA ILE A 4 -13.26 -18.50 0.89
C ILE A 4 -12.85 -17.25 1.65
N PHE A 5 -11.82 -16.55 1.18
CA PHE A 5 -11.34 -15.30 1.77
C PHE A 5 -11.76 -14.13 0.88
N GLN A 6 -12.78 -13.41 1.33
CA GLN A 6 -13.30 -12.23 0.63
C GLN A 6 -12.65 -10.96 1.19
N ILE A 7 -12.12 -10.14 0.30
CA ILE A 7 -11.38 -8.93 0.65
C ILE A 7 -12.04 -7.73 -0.03
N ASN A 8 -12.75 -6.93 0.75
CA ASN A 8 -13.32 -5.66 0.30
C ASN A 8 -12.29 -4.54 0.51
N GLY A 9 -12.23 -3.58 -0.42
CA GLY A 9 -11.37 -2.40 -0.30
C GLY A 9 -10.32 -2.27 -1.40
N GLY A 10 -9.37 -1.36 -1.19
CA GLY A 10 -8.36 -1.00 -2.17
C GLY A 10 -7.20 -2.00 -2.27
N ILE A 11 -6.37 -1.78 -3.28
CA ILE A 11 -5.25 -2.63 -3.63
C ILE A 11 -4.22 -2.79 -2.48
N GLY A 12 -3.95 -1.73 -1.69
CA GLY A 12 -3.06 -1.81 -0.52
C GLY A 12 -3.55 -2.84 0.51
N LYS A 13 -4.87 -2.90 0.76
CA LYS A 13 -5.47 -3.90 1.64
C LYS A 13 -5.31 -5.32 1.09
N CYS A 14 -5.44 -5.50 -0.24
CA CYS A 14 -5.21 -6.80 -0.87
C CYS A 14 -3.74 -7.25 -0.73
N ILE A 15 -2.78 -6.31 -0.79
CA ILE A 15 -1.37 -6.63 -0.56
C ILE A 15 -1.14 -7.08 0.88
N LEU A 16 -1.67 -6.37 1.87
CA LEU A 16 -1.62 -6.80 3.29
C LEU A 16 -2.23 -8.18 3.50
N ALA A 17 -3.34 -8.48 2.82
CA ALA A 17 -4.03 -9.77 2.88
C ALA A 17 -3.17 -10.95 2.41
N THR A 18 -2.12 -10.73 1.60
CA THR A 18 -1.22 -11.82 1.19
C THR A 18 -0.50 -12.45 2.39
N ALA A 19 -0.17 -11.68 3.44
CA ALA A 19 0.34 -12.23 4.70
C ALA A 19 -0.72 -13.10 5.41
N VAL A 20 -1.97 -12.64 5.42
CA VAL A 20 -3.08 -13.39 6.05
C VAL A 20 -3.32 -14.71 5.32
N THR A 21 -3.14 -14.78 3.98
CA THR A 21 -3.25 -16.05 3.22
C THR A 21 -2.24 -17.10 3.66
N GLU A 22 -1.02 -16.69 4.00
CA GLU A 22 0.00 -17.57 4.56
C GLU A 22 -0.44 -18.14 5.92
N VAL A 23 -0.92 -17.26 6.82
CA VAL A 23 -1.41 -17.69 8.15
C VAL A 23 -2.61 -18.62 8.05
N ILE A 24 -3.54 -18.34 7.12
CA ILE A 24 -4.67 -19.26 6.84
C ILE A 24 -4.16 -20.64 6.44
N LYS A 25 -3.19 -20.73 5.52
CA LYS A 25 -2.65 -22.03 5.07
C LYS A 25 -1.84 -22.75 6.15
N LYS A 26 -1.19 -22.03 7.06
CA LYS A 26 -0.55 -22.64 8.24
C LYS A 26 -1.58 -23.31 9.17
N LYS A 27 -2.69 -22.64 9.44
CA LYS A 27 -3.78 -23.21 10.26
C LYS A 27 -4.56 -24.33 9.55
N TYR A 28 -4.72 -24.22 8.24
CA TYR A 28 -5.51 -25.15 7.42
C TYR A 28 -4.70 -25.67 6.22
N PRO A 29 -3.64 -26.47 6.43
CA PRO A 29 -2.68 -26.81 5.38
C PRO A 29 -3.29 -27.61 4.21
N ASN A 30 -4.31 -28.39 4.48
CA ASN A 30 -4.99 -29.23 3.49
C ASN A 30 -6.24 -28.57 2.87
N SER A 31 -6.48 -27.29 3.17
CA SER A 31 -7.61 -26.57 2.59
C SER A 31 -7.30 -26.05 1.19
N LYS A 32 -8.34 -25.85 0.40
CA LYS A 32 -8.27 -25.06 -0.84
C LYS A 32 -8.62 -23.61 -0.49
N LEU A 33 -7.67 -22.70 -0.65
CA LEU A 33 -7.88 -21.27 -0.38
C LEU A 33 -8.28 -20.55 -1.65
N ILE A 34 -9.47 -20.00 -1.63
CA ILE A 34 -10.08 -19.21 -2.71
C ILE A 34 -10.16 -17.75 -2.26
N VAL A 35 -9.50 -16.84 -2.97
CA VAL A 35 -9.56 -15.39 -2.70
C VAL A 35 -10.55 -14.74 -3.64
N ILE A 36 -11.40 -13.84 -3.10
CA ILE A 36 -12.30 -12.97 -3.86
C ILE A 36 -11.93 -11.53 -3.53
N SER A 37 -11.52 -10.75 -4.51
CA SER A 37 -11.15 -9.34 -4.30
C SER A 37 -11.30 -8.53 -5.59
N GLY A 38 -11.33 -7.20 -5.48
CA GLY A 38 -11.26 -6.30 -6.65
C GLY A 38 -9.90 -6.29 -7.35
N TYR A 39 -8.88 -6.97 -6.80
CA TYR A 39 -7.51 -6.97 -7.32
C TYR A 39 -6.90 -8.38 -7.28
N PRO A 40 -7.46 -9.37 -8.02
CA PRO A 40 -6.97 -10.75 -8.01
C PRO A 40 -5.53 -10.88 -8.47
N ASP A 41 -5.03 -9.97 -9.30
CA ASP A 41 -3.64 -9.94 -9.79
C ASP A 41 -2.59 -9.81 -8.67
N VAL A 42 -2.98 -9.30 -7.50
CA VAL A 42 -2.11 -9.25 -6.31
C VAL A 42 -1.72 -10.65 -5.85
N PHE A 43 -2.60 -11.63 -6.06
CA PHE A 43 -2.45 -13.01 -5.58
C PHE A 43 -1.87 -13.97 -6.63
N LEU A 44 -1.52 -13.47 -7.83
CA LEU A 44 -0.90 -14.32 -8.86
C LEU A 44 0.44 -14.86 -8.37
N ASN A 45 0.67 -16.14 -8.65
CA ASN A 45 1.85 -16.91 -8.24
C ASN A 45 2.03 -17.06 -6.72
N ASN A 46 1.04 -16.67 -5.91
CA ASN A 46 1.10 -16.85 -4.46
C ASN A 46 0.92 -18.34 -4.12
N PRO A 47 1.94 -19.01 -3.49
CA PRO A 47 1.88 -20.44 -3.20
C PRO A 47 0.80 -20.83 -2.17
N HIS A 48 0.28 -19.85 -1.45
CA HIS A 48 -0.76 -20.07 -0.44
C HIS A 48 -2.17 -19.93 -1.00
N VAL A 49 -2.34 -19.48 -2.26
CA VAL A 49 -3.65 -19.22 -2.87
C VAL A 49 -3.89 -20.18 -4.04
N ASP A 50 -4.92 -20.99 -3.92
CA ASP A 50 -5.28 -21.96 -4.96
C ASP A 50 -6.03 -21.31 -6.13
N ARG A 51 -6.86 -20.30 -5.85
CA ARG A 51 -7.61 -19.51 -6.84
C ARG A 51 -7.83 -18.07 -6.35
N ALA A 52 -7.80 -17.13 -7.28
CA ALA A 52 -8.17 -15.73 -7.04
C ALA A 52 -9.16 -15.28 -8.12
N PHE A 53 -10.25 -14.65 -7.71
CA PHE A 53 -11.31 -14.17 -8.58
C PHE A 53 -11.65 -12.71 -8.26
N ASN A 54 -12.07 -11.97 -9.28
CA ASN A 54 -12.77 -10.72 -9.07
C ASN A 54 -14.21 -10.97 -8.61
N PHE A 55 -14.84 -9.97 -8.03
CA PHE A 55 -16.25 -10.06 -7.64
C PHE A 55 -17.13 -10.34 -8.86
N GLY A 56 -17.93 -11.40 -8.78
CA GLY A 56 -18.90 -11.76 -9.83
C GLY A 56 -18.33 -12.37 -11.11
N GLU A 57 -17.02 -12.61 -11.19
CA GLU A 57 -16.40 -13.17 -12.41
C GLU A 57 -16.66 -14.68 -12.60
N HIS A 58 -16.95 -15.41 -11.55
CA HIS A 58 -17.14 -16.87 -11.62
C HIS A 58 -18.60 -17.25 -11.48
N SER A 59 -19.29 -17.49 -12.59
CA SER A 59 -20.73 -17.79 -12.64
C SER A 59 -21.15 -19.04 -11.89
N TYR A 60 -20.26 -20.02 -11.76
CA TYR A 60 -20.50 -21.32 -11.09
C TYR A 60 -19.88 -21.38 -9.69
N PHE A 61 -19.56 -20.24 -9.08
CA PHE A 61 -18.87 -20.18 -7.80
C PHE A 61 -19.56 -20.98 -6.70
N TYR A 62 -20.89 -20.88 -6.62
CA TYR A 62 -21.68 -21.57 -5.62
C TYR A 62 -21.56 -23.10 -5.77
N SER A 63 -21.82 -23.64 -6.96
CA SER A 63 -21.73 -25.07 -7.22
C SER A 63 -20.30 -25.62 -7.11
N ASP A 64 -19.28 -24.80 -7.46
CA ASP A 64 -17.90 -25.25 -7.43
C ASP A 64 -17.29 -25.26 -6.03
N TYR A 65 -17.69 -24.35 -5.16
CA TYR A 65 -16.99 -24.13 -3.89
C TYR A 65 -17.87 -24.22 -2.64
N ILE A 66 -19.20 -24.15 -2.73
CA ILE A 66 -20.11 -24.07 -1.59
C ILE A 66 -21.08 -25.25 -1.53
N GLU A 67 -21.86 -25.48 -2.61
CA GLU A 67 -22.91 -26.48 -2.64
C GLU A 67 -22.37 -27.86 -2.33
N ASP A 68 -22.95 -28.53 -1.33
CA ASP A 68 -22.57 -29.86 -0.86
C ASP A 68 -21.07 -30.02 -0.50
N LYS A 69 -20.42 -28.95 -0.11
CA LYS A 69 -19.00 -28.94 0.28
C LYS A 69 -18.80 -28.34 1.66
N GLU A 70 -17.81 -28.87 2.36
CA GLU A 70 -17.33 -28.26 3.59
C GLU A 70 -16.59 -26.98 3.22
N PHE A 71 -17.06 -25.83 3.72
CA PHE A 71 -16.43 -24.54 3.48
C PHE A 71 -16.42 -23.63 4.72
N LYS A 72 -15.52 -22.66 4.72
CA LYS A 72 -15.45 -21.57 5.69
C LYS A 72 -15.34 -20.23 4.95
N LEU A 73 -16.22 -19.29 5.28
CA LEU A 73 -16.17 -17.92 4.72
C LEU A 73 -15.49 -16.97 5.70
N LEU A 74 -14.44 -16.30 5.24
CA LEU A 74 -13.71 -15.24 5.94
C LEU A 74 -13.93 -13.92 5.19
N ALA A 75 -14.88 -13.10 5.66
CA ALA A 75 -15.32 -11.90 4.93
C ALA A 75 -15.40 -10.63 5.80
N HIS A 76 -15.09 -10.73 7.10
CA HIS A 76 -15.15 -9.58 8.00
C HIS A 76 -14.04 -8.56 7.72
N ASP A 77 -14.39 -7.29 7.87
CA ASP A 77 -13.47 -6.18 7.59
C ASP A 77 -12.67 -5.80 8.84
N PRO A 78 -11.33 -5.94 8.83
CA PRO A 78 -10.49 -5.60 9.98
C PRO A 78 -10.45 -4.09 10.28
N TYR A 79 -10.91 -3.23 9.36
CA TYR A 79 -10.99 -1.79 9.60
C TYR A 79 -12.05 -1.40 10.64
N LEU A 80 -13.00 -2.30 10.92
CA LEU A 80 -14.04 -2.08 11.93
C LEU A 80 -13.61 -2.55 13.33
N GLU A 81 -12.45 -3.19 13.44
CA GLU A 81 -11.96 -3.71 14.71
C GLU A 81 -11.41 -2.58 15.61
N THR A 82 -11.64 -2.72 16.93
CA THR A 82 -11.20 -1.76 17.96
C THR A 82 -9.70 -1.49 17.88
N ASN A 83 -8.89 -2.51 17.65
CA ASN A 83 -7.44 -2.40 17.56
C ASN A 83 -7.00 -1.53 16.36
N HIS A 84 -7.68 -1.67 15.21
CA HIS A 84 -7.43 -0.81 14.06
C HIS A 84 -7.90 0.63 14.32
N ILE A 85 -9.12 0.82 14.85
CA ILE A 85 -9.68 2.14 15.15
C ILE A 85 -8.78 2.92 16.12
N ASN A 86 -8.27 2.25 17.14
CA ASN A 86 -7.38 2.84 18.15
C ASN A 86 -5.89 2.83 17.75
N LYS A 87 -5.54 2.32 16.59
CA LYS A 87 -4.15 2.25 16.09
C LYS A 87 -3.19 1.52 17.06
N THR A 88 -3.66 0.43 17.70
CA THR A 88 -2.90 -0.26 18.74
C THR A 88 -1.93 -1.30 18.20
N GLU A 89 -2.20 -1.83 17.00
CA GLU A 89 -1.39 -2.88 16.38
C GLU A 89 -1.42 -2.81 14.84
N HIS A 90 -0.58 -3.61 14.21
CA HIS A 90 -0.55 -3.69 12.75
C HIS A 90 -1.82 -4.35 12.19
N LEU A 91 -2.28 -3.89 11.01
CA LEU A 91 -3.53 -4.38 10.41
C LEU A 91 -3.52 -5.88 10.13
N ILE A 92 -2.38 -6.45 9.76
CA ILE A 92 -2.24 -7.91 9.54
C ILE A 92 -2.53 -8.67 10.83
N GLU A 93 -1.98 -8.23 11.96
CA GLU A 93 -2.22 -8.83 13.27
C GLU A 93 -3.68 -8.73 13.68
N THR A 94 -4.29 -7.53 13.55
CA THR A 94 -5.73 -7.32 13.77
C THR A 94 -6.56 -8.28 12.93
N TRP A 95 -6.20 -8.44 11.65
CA TRP A 95 -6.93 -9.32 10.74
C TRP A 95 -6.81 -10.80 11.10
N CYS A 96 -5.61 -11.23 11.50
CA CYS A 96 -5.41 -12.58 11.97
C CYS A 96 -6.24 -12.88 13.24
N LYS A 97 -6.24 -11.95 14.21
CA LYS A 97 -7.06 -12.07 15.43
C LYS A 97 -8.55 -12.16 15.12
N LEU A 98 -9.04 -11.34 14.18
CA LEU A 98 -10.44 -11.36 13.73
C LEU A 98 -10.88 -12.73 13.21
N PHE A 99 -9.97 -13.50 12.63
CA PHE A 99 -10.22 -14.84 12.09
C PHE A 99 -9.74 -15.97 13.01
N ASP A 100 -9.37 -15.66 14.25
CA ASP A 100 -8.83 -16.61 15.20
C ASP A 100 -7.59 -17.34 14.63
N LEU A 101 -6.70 -16.61 13.97
CA LEU A 101 -5.44 -17.08 13.41
C LEU A 101 -4.27 -16.67 14.31
N GLU A 102 -3.26 -17.52 14.43
CA GLU A 102 -2.04 -17.23 15.17
C GLU A 102 -1.06 -16.49 14.27
N TYR A 103 -0.85 -15.19 14.57
CA TYR A 103 0.08 -14.33 13.86
C TYR A 103 1.48 -14.42 14.47
N ASN A 104 2.48 -14.73 13.68
CA ASN A 104 3.88 -14.88 14.10
C ASN A 104 4.82 -13.93 13.34
N GLY A 105 4.31 -12.75 12.91
CA GLY A 105 5.11 -11.75 12.21
C GLY A 105 5.14 -11.93 10.69
N GLU A 106 4.20 -12.69 10.10
CA GLU A 106 4.10 -12.87 8.65
C GLU A 106 3.98 -11.52 7.94
N GLN A 107 4.78 -11.36 6.88
CA GLN A 107 4.83 -10.15 6.08
C GLN A 107 4.14 -10.35 4.73
N PRO A 108 3.59 -9.30 4.11
CA PRO A 108 3.02 -9.40 2.78
C PRO A 108 4.09 -9.80 1.75
N ASN A 109 3.66 -10.51 0.71
CA ASN A 109 4.52 -10.94 -0.38
C ASN A 109 3.82 -10.77 -1.73
N ILE A 110 4.57 -10.29 -2.71
CA ILE A 110 4.18 -10.25 -4.13
C ILE A 110 5.16 -11.13 -4.91
N TYR A 111 4.62 -12.15 -5.56
CA TYR A 111 5.43 -13.12 -6.30
C TYR A 111 5.51 -12.71 -7.77
N LEU A 112 6.55 -11.94 -8.13
CA LEU A 112 6.88 -11.61 -9.51
C LEU A 112 7.77 -12.72 -10.09
N THR A 113 7.41 -13.22 -11.27
CA THR A 113 8.28 -14.15 -12.00
C THR A 113 9.35 -13.40 -12.78
N GLU A 114 10.48 -14.03 -13.05
CA GLU A 114 11.53 -13.46 -13.92
C GLU A 114 10.99 -13.07 -15.31
N ARG A 115 10.05 -13.86 -15.83
CA ARG A 115 9.40 -13.56 -17.12
C ARG A 115 8.60 -12.25 -17.06
N GLU A 116 7.85 -12.01 -15.98
CA GLU A 116 7.10 -10.77 -15.79
C GLU A 116 8.06 -9.59 -15.65
N ILE A 117 9.10 -9.73 -14.81
CA ILE A 117 10.12 -8.69 -14.62
C ILE A 117 10.77 -8.35 -15.96
N ASN A 118 11.23 -9.34 -16.73
CA ASN A 118 11.86 -9.15 -18.04
C ASN A 118 10.91 -8.53 -19.08
N PHE A 119 9.61 -8.81 -19.00
CA PHE A 119 8.61 -8.26 -19.92
C PHE A 119 8.28 -6.82 -19.60
N PHE A 120 7.91 -6.53 -18.34
CA PHE A 120 7.44 -5.21 -17.93
C PHE A 120 8.58 -4.18 -17.79
N SER A 121 9.80 -4.59 -17.40
CA SER A 121 10.95 -3.68 -17.29
C SER A 121 11.27 -2.95 -18.58
N ARG A 122 10.99 -3.57 -19.74
CA ARG A 122 11.19 -2.94 -21.07
C ARG A 122 10.42 -1.64 -21.25
N LYS A 123 9.29 -1.46 -20.54
CA LYS A 123 8.50 -0.22 -20.57
C LYS A 123 9.21 0.93 -19.86
N TYR A 124 10.12 0.62 -18.94
CA TYR A 124 10.74 1.56 -18.02
C TYR A 124 12.25 1.70 -18.24
N THR A 125 12.70 1.34 -19.46
CA THR A 125 14.12 1.49 -19.82
C THR A 125 14.50 2.96 -19.86
N THR A 126 15.60 3.31 -19.19
CA THR A 126 16.12 4.67 -19.05
C THR A 126 17.63 4.65 -18.87
N ASP A 127 18.31 5.72 -19.29
CA ASP A 127 19.76 5.88 -19.14
C ASP A 127 20.19 6.26 -17.70
N LYS A 128 19.24 6.64 -16.86
CA LYS A 128 19.47 7.04 -15.46
C LYS A 128 18.88 6.00 -14.50
N PRO A 129 19.40 5.93 -13.27
CA PRO A 129 18.72 5.21 -12.20
C PRO A 129 17.26 5.63 -12.05
N ILE A 130 16.41 4.72 -11.59
CA ILE A 130 14.98 4.93 -11.49
C ILE A 130 14.62 5.38 -10.06
N MET A 131 13.87 6.47 -9.95
CA MET A 131 13.16 6.85 -8.75
C MET A 131 11.65 6.72 -8.98
N VAL A 132 10.96 6.07 -8.05
CA VAL A 132 9.48 5.96 -8.09
C VAL A 132 8.89 6.78 -6.96
N ILE A 133 7.93 7.64 -7.31
CA ILE A 133 7.18 8.43 -6.32
C ILE A 133 5.69 8.14 -6.40
N GLN A 134 5.01 8.15 -5.26
CA GLN A 134 3.55 8.20 -5.17
C GLN A 134 3.17 9.26 -4.14
N THR A 135 2.51 10.31 -4.58
CA THR A 135 2.27 11.54 -3.80
C THR A 135 0.83 11.68 -3.34
N ASN A 136 -0.10 10.95 -3.98
CA ASN A 136 -1.52 11.04 -3.73
C ASN A 136 -2.15 9.66 -3.48
N GLY A 137 -3.11 9.63 -2.56
CA GLY A 137 -3.94 8.47 -2.29
C GLY A 137 -5.05 8.25 -3.32
N GLY A 138 -5.74 7.10 -3.25
CA GLY A 138 -6.71 6.66 -4.23
C GLY A 138 -8.17 6.68 -3.78
N VAL A 139 -8.58 7.46 -2.79
CA VAL A 139 -9.82 7.14 -2.04
C VAL A 139 -11.08 7.79 -2.57
N GLU A 140 -11.05 9.02 -3.08
CA GLU A 140 -12.29 9.70 -3.48
C GLU A 140 -12.25 10.16 -4.94
N GLN A 141 -13.26 9.77 -5.68
CA GLN A 141 -13.50 10.34 -7.00
C GLN A 141 -13.80 11.83 -6.84
N ASN A 142 -13.11 12.67 -7.62
CA ASN A 142 -13.20 14.12 -7.63
C ASN A 142 -12.43 14.89 -6.53
N LEU A 143 -11.77 14.24 -5.59
CA LEU A 143 -10.87 14.93 -4.68
C LEU A 143 -9.43 14.90 -5.23
N LYS A 144 -8.97 16.05 -5.72
CA LYS A 144 -7.61 16.16 -6.32
C LYS A 144 -6.49 16.13 -5.28
N TYR A 145 -6.78 16.53 -4.06
CA TYR A 145 -5.84 16.63 -2.95
C TYR A 145 -6.54 16.51 -1.60
N SER A 146 -5.96 15.74 -0.70
CA SER A 146 -6.40 15.61 0.70
C SER A 146 -5.22 15.81 1.64
N TRP A 147 -5.20 16.89 2.40
CA TRP A 147 -4.14 17.17 3.38
C TRP A 147 -3.92 16.01 4.37
N ALA A 148 -4.97 15.26 4.67
CA ALA A 148 -4.92 14.17 5.66
C ALA A 148 -4.08 12.96 5.19
N ARG A 149 -3.73 12.92 3.91
CA ARG A 149 -3.04 11.77 3.32
C ARG A 149 -2.01 12.13 2.27
N ASP A 150 -2.29 13.11 1.41
CA ASP A 150 -1.47 13.44 0.26
C ASP A 150 -0.26 14.29 0.67
N ILE A 151 0.87 14.09 0.00
CA ILE A 151 2.09 14.84 0.28
C ILE A 151 1.90 16.30 -0.19
N PRO A 152 2.21 17.31 0.65
CA PRO A 152 2.18 18.70 0.25
C PRO A 152 3.01 18.97 -1.00
N PHE A 153 2.48 19.79 -1.92
CA PHE A 153 3.08 20.01 -3.24
C PHE A 153 4.50 20.55 -3.16
N HIS A 154 4.78 21.49 -2.26
CA HIS A 154 6.12 22.07 -2.07
C HIS A 154 7.17 21.01 -1.68
N ILE A 155 6.78 19.96 -0.94
CA ILE A 155 7.66 18.83 -0.59
C ILE A 155 7.94 18.00 -1.84
N VAL A 156 6.90 17.68 -2.62
CA VAL A 156 7.04 16.90 -3.87
C VAL A 156 7.98 17.63 -4.83
N GLU A 157 7.76 18.93 -5.03
CA GLU A 157 8.60 19.79 -5.90
C GLU A 157 10.05 19.83 -5.44
N SER A 158 10.29 19.96 -4.14
CA SER A 158 11.64 19.97 -3.57
C SER A 158 12.36 18.63 -3.74
N VAL A 159 11.65 17.51 -3.58
CA VAL A 159 12.20 16.17 -3.84
C VAL A 159 12.54 16.01 -5.32
N ILE A 160 11.64 16.40 -6.22
CA ILE A 160 11.88 16.33 -7.67
C ILE A 160 13.08 17.20 -8.05
N GLU A 161 13.14 18.43 -7.57
CA GLU A 161 14.23 19.36 -7.86
C GLU A 161 15.59 18.78 -7.45
N LYS A 162 15.66 18.14 -6.29
CA LYS A 162 16.86 17.50 -5.76
C LYS A 162 17.35 16.33 -6.62
N PHE A 163 16.42 15.53 -7.16
CA PHE A 163 16.79 14.25 -7.79
C PHE A 163 16.67 14.22 -9.32
N LYS A 164 16.05 15.19 -9.98
CA LYS A 164 15.77 15.21 -11.44
C LYS A 164 16.99 15.05 -12.35
N TYR A 165 18.18 15.46 -11.92
CA TYR A 165 19.40 15.34 -12.73
C TYR A 165 20.04 13.97 -12.61
N GLY A 166 19.93 13.30 -11.46
CA GLY A 166 20.52 11.99 -11.21
C GLY A 166 19.60 10.81 -11.48
N TYR A 167 18.28 11.03 -11.57
CA TYR A 167 17.29 9.96 -11.69
C TYR A 167 16.28 10.28 -12.78
N THR A 168 15.73 9.22 -13.39
CA THR A 168 14.45 9.27 -14.09
C THR A 168 13.36 9.04 -13.05
N ILE A 169 12.45 10.03 -12.88
CA ILE A 169 11.43 10.00 -11.83
C ILE A 169 10.11 9.55 -12.43
N PHE A 170 9.63 8.37 -12.06
CA PHE A 170 8.31 7.86 -12.41
C PHE A 170 7.31 8.20 -11.30
N HIS A 171 6.19 8.82 -11.68
CA HIS A 171 5.15 9.24 -10.76
C HIS A 171 3.92 8.36 -10.89
N LEU A 172 3.67 7.52 -9.89
CA LEU A 172 2.47 6.68 -9.80
C LEU A 172 1.27 7.56 -9.49
N LYS A 173 0.37 7.72 -10.44
CA LYS A 173 -0.81 8.59 -10.30
C LYS A 173 -1.99 8.10 -11.16
N ARG A 174 -3.20 8.52 -10.80
CA ARG A 174 -4.36 8.46 -11.68
C ARG A 174 -4.38 9.68 -12.60
N GLU A 175 -5.17 9.62 -13.65
CA GLU A 175 -5.30 10.72 -14.63
C GLU A 175 -5.79 12.02 -13.98
N ASP A 176 -6.70 11.93 -13.01
CA ASP A 176 -7.31 13.06 -12.30
C ASP A 176 -6.42 13.69 -11.20
N GLN A 177 -5.28 13.08 -10.88
CA GLN A 177 -4.36 13.57 -9.85
C GLN A 177 -3.33 14.56 -10.44
N PRO A 178 -2.71 15.41 -9.58
CA PRO A 178 -1.71 16.38 -10.00
C PRO A 178 -0.56 15.78 -10.79
N SER A 179 -0.01 16.53 -11.72
CA SER A 179 1.21 16.20 -12.47
C SER A 179 2.30 17.19 -12.12
N PHE A 180 3.52 16.71 -11.97
CA PHE A 180 4.69 17.53 -11.65
C PHE A 180 5.67 17.55 -12.83
N ALA A 181 6.30 18.70 -13.06
CA ALA A 181 7.36 18.83 -14.04
C ALA A 181 8.53 17.87 -13.72
N ASN A 182 9.26 17.42 -14.73
CA ASN A 182 10.39 16.48 -14.61
C ASN A 182 10.02 15.11 -14.05
N THR A 183 8.74 14.69 -14.14
CA THR A 183 8.29 13.35 -13.84
C THR A 183 7.61 12.69 -15.04
N ILE A 184 7.67 11.38 -15.10
CA ILE A 184 6.95 10.56 -16.08
C ILE A 184 5.74 9.95 -15.36
N PRO A 185 4.51 10.34 -15.72
CA PRO A 185 3.32 9.79 -15.11
C PRO A 185 3.15 8.31 -15.48
N VAL A 186 2.77 7.49 -14.51
CA VAL A 186 2.52 6.06 -14.69
C VAL A 186 1.11 5.73 -14.22
N THR A 187 0.30 5.28 -15.20
CA THR A 187 -1.00 4.65 -14.99
C THR A 187 -0.96 3.33 -15.75
N ASP A 188 -0.75 2.21 -15.06
CA ASP A 188 -0.55 0.90 -15.68
C ASP A 188 -1.16 -0.21 -14.80
N THR A 189 -1.11 -1.45 -15.29
CA THR A 189 -1.57 -2.61 -14.53
C THR A 189 -0.74 -2.82 -13.26
N PHE A 190 -1.34 -3.48 -12.26
CA PHE A 190 -0.67 -3.73 -10.99
C PHE A 190 0.69 -4.43 -11.16
N ARG A 191 0.75 -5.48 -12.01
CA ARG A 191 1.99 -6.27 -12.20
C ARG A 191 3.10 -5.44 -12.86
N SER A 192 2.73 -4.55 -13.79
CA SER A 192 3.65 -3.61 -14.42
C SER A 192 4.22 -2.61 -13.40
N VAL A 193 3.34 -2.02 -12.58
CA VAL A 193 3.76 -1.07 -11.52
C VAL A 193 4.59 -1.76 -10.44
N ALA A 194 4.23 -2.98 -10.03
CA ALA A 194 5.03 -3.75 -9.08
C ALA A 194 6.43 -4.05 -9.62
N THR A 195 6.54 -4.33 -10.93
CA THR A 195 7.84 -4.49 -11.59
C THR A 195 8.63 -3.18 -11.61
N LEU A 196 8.01 -2.05 -11.91
CA LEU A 196 8.68 -0.75 -11.87
C LEU A 196 9.25 -0.46 -10.47
N ILE A 197 8.48 -0.73 -9.41
CA ILE A 197 8.94 -0.59 -8.03
C ILE A 197 10.09 -1.57 -7.75
N ALA A 198 9.99 -2.81 -8.23
CA ALA A 198 11.04 -3.85 -8.05
C ALA A 198 12.40 -3.43 -8.62
N ILE A 199 12.41 -2.81 -9.82
CA ILE A 199 13.65 -2.41 -10.50
C ILE A 199 14.12 -1.01 -10.13
N SER A 200 13.36 -0.26 -9.31
CA SER A 200 13.72 1.11 -8.93
C SER A 200 14.83 1.17 -7.91
N ASN A 201 15.64 2.24 -7.98
CA ASN A 201 16.75 2.51 -7.06
C ASN A 201 16.29 3.31 -5.83
N LYS A 202 15.34 4.23 -6.02
CA LYS A 202 14.77 5.05 -4.94
C LYS A 202 13.25 5.02 -4.95
N ARG A 203 12.66 5.09 -3.77
CA ARG A 203 11.21 5.03 -3.56
C ARG A 203 10.78 6.05 -2.53
N PHE A 204 9.86 6.94 -2.94
CA PHE A 204 9.29 7.99 -2.11
C PHE A 204 7.77 7.91 -2.17
N PHE A 205 7.17 7.56 -1.05
CA PHE A 205 5.74 7.25 -1.00
C PHE A 205 5.06 7.98 0.16
N MET A 206 3.77 8.18 0.01
CA MET A 206 2.87 8.39 1.12
C MET A 206 2.26 7.05 1.54
N ASP A 207 1.44 7.04 2.60
CA ASP A 207 0.65 5.89 3.04
C ASP A 207 -0.35 5.45 1.96
N SER A 208 0.10 4.65 1.01
CA SER A 208 -0.68 4.12 -0.09
C SER A 208 -0.08 2.82 -0.64
N PHE A 209 -0.63 2.32 -1.76
CA PHE A 209 -0.27 1.01 -2.28
C PHE A 209 1.22 0.87 -2.65
N GLY A 210 1.87 1.94 -3.09
CA GLY A 210 3.29 1.91 -3.47
C GLY A 210 4.21 1.45 -2.33
N GLN A 211 3.98 1.95 -1.10
CA GLN A 211 4.73 1.49 0.06
C GLN A 211 4.41 0.03 0.44
N HIS A 212 3.16 -0.42 0.23
CA HIS A 212 2.81 -1.82 0.45
C HIS A 212 3.47 -2.76 -0.57
N VAL A 213 3.57 -2.35 -1.84
CA VAL A 213 4.32 -3.10 -2.87
C VAL A 213 5.80 -3.18 -2.50
N ALA A 214 6.41 -2.05 -2.12
CA ALA A 214 7.81 -2.04 -1.71
C ALA A 214 8.05 -2.95 -0.49
N GLY A 215 7.21 -2.86 0.55
CA GLY A 215 7.26 -3.73 1.72
C GLY A 215 7.12 -5.21 1.38
N ALA A 216 6.17 -5.56 0.51
CA ALA A 216 5.95 -6.93 0.05
C ALA A 216 7.10 -7.48 -0.81
N LEU A 217 7.87 -6.61 -1.45
CA LEU A 217 9.09 -6.94 -2.20
C LEU A 217 10.37 -6.81 -1.34
N LYS A 218 10.23 -6.46 -0.05
CA LYS A 218 11.35 -6.25 0.90
C LYS A 218 12.33 -5.16 0.46
N LEU A 219 11.80 -4.11 -0.17
CA LEU A 219 12.56 -2.98 -0.67
C LEU A 219 12.44 -1.79 0.28
N GLU A 220 13.57 -1.13 0.52
CA GLU A 220 13.59 0.10 1.31
C GLU A 220 12.83 1.22 0.60
N SER A 221 12.04 1.99 1.35
CA SER A 221 11.33 3.17 0.86
C SER A 221 11.23 4.25 1.93
N THR A 222 11.27 5.54 1.54
CA THR A 222 10.92 6.65 2.42
C THR A 222 9.42 6.89 2.34
N VAL A 223 8.73 6.83 3.48
CA VAL A 223 7.27 6.92 3.55
C VAL A 223 6.85 8.05 4.48
N LEU A 224 6.02 8.96 3.96
CA LEU A 224 5.43 10.04 4.74
C LEU A 224 4.07 9.63 5.32
N TRP A 225 3.89 9.92 6.60
CA TRP A 225 2.69 9.59 7.38
C TRP A 225 2.07 10.87 7.95
N ILE A 226 0.81 11.13 7.64
CA ILE A 226 0.10 12.31 8.12
C ILE A 226 -0.90 11.90 9.21
N VAL A 227 -2.08 11.41 8.85
CA VAL A 227 -3.10 10.98 9.82
C VAL A 227 -2.97 9.50 10.17
N ASN A 228 -2.53 8.67 9.24
CA ASN A 228 -2.24 7.26 9.49
C ASN A 228 -0.93 7.08 10.26
N SER A 229 -0.73 5.87 10.77
CA SER A 229 0.45 5.55 11.59
C SER A 229 1.25 4.41 10.96
N PRO A 230 2.59 4.51 10.94
CA PRO A 230 3.45 3.39 10.54
C PRO A 230 3.26 2.15 11.41
N LYS A 231 2.79 2.32 12.67
CA LYS A 231 2.45 1.19 13.54
C LYS A 231 1.35 0.30 12.96
N VAL A 232 0.42 0.88 12.19
CA VAL A 232 -0.73 0.16 11.62
C VAL A 232 -0.45 -0.40 10.24
N PHE A 233 0.32 0.31 9.41
CA PHE A 233 0.52 -0.03 8.00
C PHE A 233 1.98 -0.04 7.54
N GLY A 234 2.92 0.33 8.40
CA GLY A 234 4.34 0.44 8.03
C GLY A 234 5.07 -0.90 8.07
N TYR A 235 6.24 -0.91 7.50
CA TYR A 235 7.14 -2.07 7.45
C TYR A 235 8.50 -1.70 8.02
N GLU A 236 9.27 -2.69 8.49
CA GLU A 236 10.65 -2.48 8.99
C GLU A 236 11.59 -1.94 7.91
N THR A 237 11.32 -2.26 6.64
CA THR A 237 12.06 -1.75 5.48
C THR A 237 11.80 -0.27 5.19
N ASN A 238 10.80 0.35 5.82
CA ASN A 238 10.46 1.74 5.56
C ASN A 238 11.29 2.69 6.44
N LYS A 239 11.78 3.77 5.85
CA LYS A 239 12.17 4.98 6.57
C LYS A 239 10.91 5.82 6.79
N ASN A 240 10.31 5.65 7.96
CA ASN A 240 9.03 6.26 8.30
C ASN A 240 9.24 7.69 8.80
N ILE A 241 8.69 8.68 8.10
CA ILE A 241 8.68 10.08 8.51
C ILE A 241 7.24 10.47 8.83
N VAL A 242 6.97 10.68 10.11
CA VAL A 242 5.64 11.07 10.60
C VAL A 242 5.56 12.59 10.61
N SER A 243 4.42 13.15 10.20
CA SER A 243 4.17 14.58 10.25
C SER A 243 4.33 15.14 11.65
N ASN A 244 4.65 16.42 11.74
CA ASN A 244 4.75 17.16 12.99
C ASN A 244 3.43 17.08 13.78
N GLN A 245 3.48 17.40 15.07
CA GLN A 245 2.29 17.40 15.90
C GLN A 245 1.28 18.45 15.41
N PHE A 246 0.01 18.10 15.46
CA PHE A 246 -1.06 19.04 15.15
C PHE A 246 -1.02 20.24 16.08
N THR A 247 -1.12 21.43 15.53
CA THR A 247 -1.08 22.68 16.29
C THR A 247 -2.46 23.09 16.81
N LYS A 248 -3.54 22.78 16.08
CA LYS A 248 -4.90 23.22 16.41
C LYS A 248 -5.77 22.14 17.03
N LYS A 249 -5.67 20.89 16.56
CA LYS A 249 -6.52 19.77 17.00
C LYS A 249 -5.68 18.51 17.27
N PRO A 250 -4.93 18.47 18.40
CA PRO A 250 -4.10 17.32 18.71
C PRO A 250 -4.88 16.01 18.85
N GLU A 251 -6.17 16.05 19.19
CA GLU A 251 -7.06 14.89 19.30
C GLU A 251 -7.26 14.16 17.96
N LEU A 252 -7.13 14.82 16.82
CA LEU A 252 -7.20 14.18 15.50
C LEU A 252 -6.12 13.13 15.29
N LYS A 253 -5.00 13.25 16.00
CA LYS A 253 -3.89 12.30 15.97
C LYS A 253 -4.29 10.95 16.56
N MET A 254 -5.25 10.92 17.46
CA MET A 254 -5.51 9.78 18.33
C MET A 254 -6.53 8.78 17.77
N SER A 255 -7.38 9.17 16.84
CA SER A 255 -8.50 8.33 16.40
C SER A 255 -8.75 8.33 14.91
N TYR A 256 -9.02 7.15 14.35
CA TYR A 256 -9.53 6.98 13.00
C TYR A 256 -10.98 7.46 12.82
N LEU A 257 -11.74 7.61 13.89
CA LEU A 257 -13.12 8.11 13.81
C LEU A 257 -13.20 9.50 13.18
N ASN A 258 -12.14 10.28 13.27
CA ASN A 258 -12.03 11.56 12.60
C ASN A 258 -11.99 11.48 11.06
N LYS A 259 -11.75 10.28 10.51
CA LYS A 259 -11.83 10.00 9.07
C LYS A 259 -13.22 9.57 8.65
N PHE A 260 -14.02 9.06 9.58
CA PHE A 260 -15.39 8.69 9.33
C PHE A 260 -16.23 9.96 9.39
N ASN A 261 -16.32 10.61 8.26
CA ASN A 261 -17.17 11.77 8.10
C ASN A 261 -18.64 11.33 8.10
N ILE A 262 -19.13 10.90 9.25
CA ILE A 262 -20.50 10.41 9.44
C ILE A 262 -21.52 11.50 9.11
N MET A 263 -21.14 12.78 9.27
CA MET A 263 -22.01 13.94 9.04
C MET A 263 -21.77 14.62 7.68
N GLY A 264 -20.85 14.10 6.86
CA GLY A 264 -20.51 14.69 5.57
C GLY A 264 -19.64 15.95 5.64
N GLU A 265 -19.04 16.25 6.80
CA GLU A 265 -18.20 17.43 6.96
C GLU A 265 -16.72 17.10 6.65
N PRO A 266 -15.99 17.96 5.91
CA PRO A 266 -14.58 17.76 5.66
C PRO A 266 -13.77 17.87 6.94
N LEU A 267 -12.68 17.10 7.03
CA LEU A 267 -11.71 17.23 8.12
C LEU A 267 -11.09 18.63 8.10
N GLU A 268 -11.17 19.31 9.23
CA GLU A 268 -10.53 20.60 9.41
C GLU A 268 -9.00 20.45 9.38
N PHE A 269 -8.31 21.34 8.65
CA PHE A 269 -6.86 21.38 8.58
C PHE A 269 -6.27 21.82 9.94
N PRO A 270 -5.45 21.00 10.62
CA PRO A 270 -5.04 21.22 12.00
C PRO A 270 -3.75 22.01 12.16
N TYR A 271 -3.07 22.38 11.06
CA TYR A 271 -1.85 23.19 11.04
C TYR A 271 -2.16 24.67 10.72
N ASN A 272 -1.20 25.56 10.94
CA ASN A 272 -1.34 26.95 10.49
C ASN A 272 -1.15 27.03 8.97
N ASP A 273 -0.16 26.29 8.45
CA ASP A 273 0.05 26.10 7.01
C ASP A 273 0.68 24.72 6.72
N GLU A 274 0.82 24.38 5.44
CA GLU A 274 1.37 23.09 5.01
C GLU A 274 2.89 22.96 5.25
N PHE A 275 3.62 24.08 5.41
CA PHE A 275 5.07 24.06 5.69
C PHE A 275 5.37 23.55 7.09
N GLU A 276 4.41 23.61 8.01
CA GLU A 276 4.54 23.06 9.37
C GLU A 276 4.44 21.52 9.41
N MET A 277 3.95 20.88 8.34
CA MET A 277 3.63 19.43 8.40
C MET A 277 4.87 18.55 8.49
N PHE A 278 5.97 18.92 7.82
CA PHE A 278 7.18 18.12 7.78
C PHE A 278 8.45 18.97 7.74
N ASP A 279 9.52 18.40 8.28
CA ASP A 279 10.88 18.92 8.05
C ASP A 279 11.40 18.38 6.70
N ILE A 280 11.56 19.28 5.74
CA ILE A 280 12.00 18.95 4.38
C ILE A 280 13.43 18.41 4.34
N GLU A 281 14.33 18.94 5.16
CA GLU A 281 15.72 18.48 5.21
C GLU A 281 15.81 17.04 5.69
N ASN A 282 14.99 16.67 6.67
CA ASN A 282 14.88 15.28 7.12
C ASN A 282 14.43 14.34 5.99
N ILE A 283 13.46 14.76 5.18
CA ILE A 283 12.99 13.98 4.01
C ILE A 283 14.11 13.82 2.99
N LEU A 284 14.77 14.91 2.60
CA LEU A 284 15.84 14.88 1.60
C LEU A 284 17.04 14.06 2.06
N ASN A 285 17.41 14.13 3.33
CA ASN A 285 18.47 13.33 3.94
C ASN A 285 18.10 11.85 3.96
N SER A 286 16.87 11.50 4.33
CA SER A 286 16.37 10.12 4.30
C SER A 286 16.48 9.51 2.90
N LEU A 287 16.14 10.28 1.86
CA LEU A 287 16.24 9.83 0.47
C LEU A 287 17.69 9.79 -0.04
N SER A 288 18.59 10.65 0.43
CA SER A 288 19.99 10.68 -0.01
C SER A 288 20.81 9.51 0.52
N ASN A 289 20.55 9.07 1.74
CA ASN A 289 21.27 7.96 2.41
C ASN A 289 20.93 6.56 1.87
N ASN A 290 20.13 6.46 0.81
CA ASN A 290 19.79 5.22 0.10
C ASN A 290 20.76 4.93 -1.05
N GLU A 291 22.00 5.32 -0.97
CA GLU A 291 23.01 4.85 -1.91
C GLU A 291 23.40 3.42 -1.51
N HIS A 292 23.02 2.45 -2.33
CA HIS A 292 23.52 1.09 -2.21
C HIS A 292 25.05 1.12 -2.24
N PRO A 293 25.74 0.48 -1.30
CA PRO A 293 27.16 0.20 -1.48
C PRO A 293 27.29 -0.77 -2.66
N ASP A 294 27.88 -0.27 -3.74
CA ASP A 294 28.54 -1.02 -4.81
C ASP A 294 27.76 -2.10 -5.57
N THR A 295 27.21 -1.71 -6.71
CA THR A 295 27.33 -2.56 -7.91
C THR A 295 28.71 -2.26 -8.53
N LYS A 296 29.72 -3.03 -8.08
CA LYS A 296 30.92 -3.28 -8.88
C LYS A 296 30.74 -4.52 -9.72
#